data_2cb5fe9ef17cbb1a2118ae3edecb7ea9
#
_entry.id   2cb5fe9ef17cbb1a2118ae3edecb7ea9
#
_cell.length_a   1.000
_cell.length_b   1.000
_cell.length_c   1.000
_cell.angle_alpha   90.00
_cell.angle_beta   90.00
_cell.angle_gamma   90.00
#
_symmetry.space_group_name_H-M   'P 1'
#
loop_
_entity.id
_entity.type
_entity.pdbx_description
1 polymer ?
#
loop_
_entity_poly.entity_id
_entity_poly.type
_entity_poly.pdbx_seq_one_letter_code
_entity_poly.pdbx_strand_id
1 'polypeptide(L)'
;DKRFDNLAVLAASQTKDKDALTQEGVAKVIDELKTEFDIVICDSPAGIERGAFYAMYFADRAVVVVNPEVSSVRDSDRVLGIMASKSRRAEQGQTPVKEHLLLTRYSADRVEKGDMMSVADVEEILGVKVIGVIPEGTEVLSASNSGVPVILDEQADAGQAYTDSVARLLGEERPMRFIEP
;
A
#
# COMPACT_ATOMS: atom_id res chain seq x y z
N ASP A 1 -9.83 -8.58 -15.44
CA ASP A 1 -9.23 -9.89 -15.15
C ASP A 1 -10.24 -10.99 -15.48
N LYS A 2 -9.77 -12.11 -16.05
CA LYS A 2 -10.68 -13.22 -16.44
C LYS A 2 -11.30 -13.99 -15.25
N ARG A 3 -10.75 -13.81 -14.05
CA ARG A 3 -11.21 -14.47 -12.82
C ARG A 3 -12.24 -13.63 -12.06
N PHE A 4 -12.26 -12.31 -12.31
CA PHE A 4 -13.10 -11.37 -11.58
C PHE A 4 -13.70 -10.37 -12.56
N ASP A 5 -15.01 -10.42 -12.77
CA ASP A 5 -15.72 -9.58 -13.75
C ASP A 5 -15.69 -8.08 -13.40
N ASN A 6 -15.48 -7.76 -12.13
CA ASN A 6 -15.41 -6.38 -11.62
C ASN A 6 -13.98 -5.85 -11.46
N LEU A 7 -12.96 -6.58 -11.94
CA LEU A 7 -11.56 -6.18 -11.86
C LEU A 7 -10.99 -5.92 -13.26
N ALA A 8 -10.65 -4.69 -13.56
CA ALA A 8 -9.91 -4.28 -14.75
C ALA A 8 -8.44 -4.00 -14.41
N VAL A 9 -7.53 -4.30 -15.33
CA VAL A 9 -6.09 -4.02 -15.18
C VAL A 9 -5.64 -3.17 -16.35
N LEU A 10 -5.20 -1.96 -16.06
CA LEU A 10 -4.54 -1.09 -17.02
C LEU A 10 -3.02 -1.28 -16.86
N ALA A 11 -2.43 -2.05 -17.78
CA ALA A 11 -1.00 -2.33 -17.75
C ALA A 11 -0.18 -1.12 -18.22
N ALA A 12 0.94 -0.86 -17.56
CA ALA A 12 1.90 0.13 -18.01
C ALA A 12 2.55 -0.27 -19.35
N SER A 13 2.97 0.72 -20.14
CA SER A 13 3.69 0.46 -21.38
C SER A 13 5.05 -0.18 -21.09
N GLN A 14 5.36 -1.26 -21.80
CA GLN A 14 6.67 -1.92 -21.73
C GLN A 14 7.72 -1.27 -22.68
N THR A 15 7.28 -0.40 -23.59
CA THR A 15 8.13 0.15 -24.66
C THR A 15 8.34 1.66 -24.56
N LYS A 16 7.53 2.37 -23.78
CA LYS A 16 7.68 3.80 -23.56
C LYS A 16 8.39 4.05 -22.22
N ASP A 17 9.31 4.98 -22.25
CA ASP A 17 10.01 5.44 -21.04
C ASP A 17 9.04 6.16 -20.09
N LYS A 18 9.36 6.09 -18.80
CA LYS A 18 8.65 6.83 -17.72
C LYS A 18 8.59 8.35 -17.96
N ASP A 19 9.48 8.87 -18.79
CA ASP A 19 9.48 10.30 -19.19
C ASP A 19 8.33 10.67 -20.14
N ALA A 20 7.64 9.69 -20.72
CA ALA A 20 6.43 9.94 -21.51
C ALA A 20 5.20 10.30 -20.65
N LEU A 21 5.24 10.08 -19.33
CA LEU A 21 4.17 10.44 -18.41
C LEU A 21 4.18 11.95 -18.15
N THR A 22 3.05 12.61 -18.43
CA THR A 22 2.79 13.99 -18.04
C THR A 22 1.71 14.04 -16.96
N GLN A 23 1.74 15.07 -16.14
CA GLN A 23 0.75 15.26 -15.07
C GLN A 23 -0.66 15.36 -15.64
N GLU A 24 -0.83 16.09 -16.74
CA GLU A 24 -2.12 16.27 -17.42
C GLU A 24 -2.63 14.95 -18.03
N GLY A 25 -1.72 14.16 -18.60
CA GLY A 25 -2.05 12.84 -19.15
C GLY A 25 -2.55 11.88 -18.09
N VAL A 26 -1.83 11.82 -16.95
CA VAL A 26 -2.22 10.98 -15.80
C VAL A 26 -3.53 11.47 -15.18
N ALA A 27 -3.70 12.79 -15.01
CA ALA A 27 -4.95 13.38 -14.52
C ALA A 27 -6.15 12.95 -15.36
N LYS A 28 -6.04 13.07 -16.70
CA LYS A 28 -7.12 12.70 -17.62
C LYS A 28 -7.50 11.22 -17.48
N VAL A 29 -6.52 10.34 -17.41
CA VAL A 29 -6.78 8.88 -17.25
C VAL A 29 -7.45 8.60 -15.91
N ILE A 30 -6.96 9.16 -14.80
CA ILE A 30 -7.54 8.93 -13.48
C ILE A 30 -8.95 9.51 -13.38
N ASP A 31 -9.17 10.72 -13.91
CA ASP A 31 -10.49 11.36 -13.88
C ASP A 31 -11.50 10.56 -14.72
N GLU A 32 -11.09 9.97 -15.86
CA GLU A 32 -11.93 9.09 -16.67
C GLU A 32 -12.24 7.78 -15.91
N LEU A 33 -11.24 7.11 -15.34
CA LEU A 33 -11.44 5.89 -14.56
C LEU A 33 -12.37 6.08 -13.37
N LYS A 34 -12.32 7.23 -12.70
CA LYS A 34 -13.21 7.56 -11.59
C LYS A 34 -14.70 7.68 -11.99
N THR A 35 -15.00 7.81 -13.28
CA THR A 35 -16.40 7.80 -13.76
C THR A 35 -16.94 6.38 -13.98
N GLU A 36 -16.05 5.39 -14.10
CA GLU A 36 -16.41 4.01 -14.44
C GLU A 36 -16.23 3.04 -13.27
N PHE A 37 -15.34 3.35 -12.33
CA PHE A 37 -14.95 2.46 -11.23
C PHE A 37 -15.13 3.13 -9.87
N ASP A 38 -15.66 2.39 -8.90
CA ASP A 38 -15.79 2.82 -7.51
C ASP A 38 -14.43 2.98 -6.83
N ILE A 39 -13.45 2.16 -7.22
CA ILE A 39 -12.09 2.15 -6.65
C ILE A 39 -11.08 2.09 -7.80
N VAL A 40 -10.14 3.03 -7.80
CA VAL A 40 -8.98 3.04 -8.72
C VAL A 40 -7.73 2.86 -7.87
N ILE A 41 -7.00 1.77 -8.09
CA ILE A 41 -5.75 1.47 -7.39
C ILE A 41 -4.58 1.81 -8.31
N CYS A 42 -3.73 2.74 -7.87
CA CYS A 42 -2.47 3.05 -8.53
C CYS A 42 -1.35 2.24 -7.86
N ASP A 43 -0.89 1.18 -8.52
CA ASP A 43 0.31 0.45 -8.09
C ASP A 43 1.53 1.34 -8.32
N SER A 44 2.20 1.70 -7.23
CA SER A 44 3.32 2.63 -7.24
C SER A 44 4.65 1.89 -7.11
N PRO A 45 5.64 2.20 -7.96
CA PRO A 45 6.99 1.71 -7.72
C PRO A 45 7.55 2.28 -6.40
N ALA A 46 8.53 1.59 -5.82
CA ALA A 46 9.24 2.09 -4.65
C ALA A 46 9.94 3.42 -4.95
N GLY A 47 10.08 4.26 -3.93
CA GLY A 47 10.78 5.54 -4.01
C GLY A 47 9.87 6.72 -4.35
N ILE A 48 10.49 7.81 -4.82
CA ILE A 48 9.84 9.12 -5.01
C ILE A 48 10.03 9.66 -6.44
N GLU A 49 10.45 8.82 -7.37
CA GLU A 49 10.63 9.21 -8.76
C GLU A 49 9.29 9.52 -9.44
N ARG A 50 9.34 10.05 -10.67
CA ARG A 50 8.16 10.57 -11.39
C ARG A 50 6.95 9.63 -11.40
N GLY A 51 7.15 8.33 -11.63
CA GLY A 51 6.05 7.35 -11.63
C GLY A 51 5.38 7.21 -10.26
N ALA A 52 6.17 7.05 -9.20
CA ALA A 52 5.68 7.02 -7.83
C ALA A 52 5.03 8.35 -7.44
N PHE A 53 5.63 9.47 -7.83
CA PHE A 53 5.08 10.79 -7.55
C PHE A 53 3.67 10.96 -8.13
N TYR A 54 3.42 10.57 -9.38
CA TYR A 54 2.08 10.72 -9.97
C TYR A 54 1.04 9.79 -9.32
N ALA A 55 1.42 8.58 -8.92
CA ALA A 55 0.52 7.72 -8.15
C ALA A 55 0.10 8.39 -6.83
N MET A 56 1.05 8.97 -6.10
CA MET A 56 0.80 9.70 -4.85
C MET A 56 0.04 11.01 -5.05
N TYR A 57 0.37 11.75 -6.11
CA TYR A 57 -0.17 13.08 -6.37
C TYR A 57 -1.69 13.10 -6.50
N PHE A 58 -2.27 12.11 -7.17
CA PHE A 58 -3.72 12.01 -7.41
C PHE A 58 -4.47 11.20 -6.36
N ALA A 59 -3.79 10.68 -5.34
CA ALA A 59 -4.40 9.80 -4.35
C ALA A 59 -5.41 10.54 -3.45
N ASP A 60 -6.54 9.89 -3.19
CA ASP A 60 -7.49 10.27 -2.15
C ASP A 60 -7.18 9.52 -0.84
N ARG A 61 -6.68 8.31 -0.97
CA ARG A 61 -6.19 7.44 0.11
C ARG A 61 -4.85 6.84 -0.29
N ALA A 62 -3.99 6.60 0.67
CA ALA A 62 -2.71 5.92 0.48
C ALA A 62 -2.57 4.76 1.46
N VAL A 63 -2.08 3.64 0.98
CA VAL A 63 -1.62 2.52 1.81
C VAL A 63 -0.11 2.45 1.62
N VAL A 64 0.62 2.90 2.63
CA VAL A 64 2.09 2.86 2.64
C VAL A 64 2.51 1.49 3.18
N VAL A 65 3.16 0.71 2.32
CA VAL A 65 3.63 -0.64 2.66
C VAL A 65 5.03 -0.53 3.24
N VAL A 66 5.21 -1.01 4.46
CA VAL A 66 6.43 -0.82 5.26
C VAL A 66 6.93 -2.15 5.79
N ASN A 67 8.22 -2.43 5.60
CA ASN A 67 8.88 -3.43 6.44
C ASN A 67 9.26 -2.75 7.76
N PRO A 68 9.05 -3.36 8.93
CA PRO A 68 9.35 -2.74 10.23
C PRO A 68 10.86 -2.77 10.53
N GLU A 69 11.62 -2.12 9.65
CA GLU A 69 13.08 -1.94 9.70
C GLU A 69 13.40 -0.45 9.55
N VAL A 70 14.47 0.01 10.18
CA VAL A 70 14.84 1.44 10.26
C VAL A 70 14.90 2.12 8.89
N SER A 71 15.48 1.45 7.88
CA SER A 71 15.61 2.01 6.52
C SER A 71 14.23 2.21 5.87
N SER A 72 13.38 1.19 5.93
CA SER A 72 12.04 1.22 5.34
C SER A 72 11.13 2.24 6.03
N VAL A 73 11.19 2.33 7.36
CA VAL A 73 10.44 3.33 8.13
C VAL A 73 10.87 4.75 7.76
N ARG A 74 12.18 5.01 7.62
CA ARG A 74 12.71 6.31 7.19
C ARG A 74 12.28 6.69 5.77
N ASP A 75 12.29 5.73 4.85
CA ASP A 75 11.83 5.98 3.48
C ASP A 75 10.32 6.25 3.45
N SER A 76 9.56 5.56 4.29
CA SER A 76 8.11 5.76 4.44
C SER A 76 7.77 7.14 5.01
N ASP A 77 8.50 7.62 6.01
CA ASP A 77 8.36 8.99 6.55
C ASP A 77 8.55 10.04 5.45
N ARG A 78 9.55 9.84 4.60
CA ARG A 78 9.79 10.72 3.45
C ARG A 78 8.63 10.71 2.45
N VAL A 79 8.06 9.55 2.16
CA VAL A 79 6.89 9.39 1.28
C VAL A 79 5.67 10.12 1.87
N LEU A 80 5.38 9.92 3.16
CA LEU A 80 4.31 10.62 3.88
C LEU A 80 4.48 12.15 3.82
N GLY A 81 5.70 12.65 4.06
CA GLY A 81 5.99 14.08 3.96
C GLY A 81 5.76 14.66 2.55
N ILE A 82 6.05 13.90 1.49
CA ILE A 82 5.77 14.29 0.11
C ILE A 82 4.26 14.35 -0.14
N MET A 83 3.51 13.34 0.29
CA MET A 83 2.05 13.33 0.14
C MET A 83 1.39 14.49 0.89
N ALA A 84 1.84 14.78 2.11
CA ALA A 84 1.32 15.88 2.90
C ALA A 84 1.57 17.26 2.28
N SER A 85 2.69 17.42 1.55
CA SER A 85 3.11 18.75 1.03
C SER A 85 2.92 18.94 -0.47
N LYS A 86 2.91 17.88 -1.27
CA LYS A 86 2.96 17.94 -2.74
C LYS A 86 1.87 17.14 -3.44
N SER A 87 0.88 16.61 -2.72
CA SER A 87 -0.29 16.01 -3.36
C SER A 87 -1.18 17.06 -4.00
N ARG A 88 -2.00 16.69 -5.00
CA ARG A 88 -3.02 17.56 -5.59
C ARG A 88 -3.92 18.18 -4.51
N ARG A 89 -4.28 17.39 -3.49
CA ARG A 89 -5.10 17.84 -2.36
C ARG A 89 -4.39 18.92 -1.53
N ALA A 90 -3.10 18.74 -1.26
CA ALA A 90 -2.30 19.72 -0.53
C ALA A 90 -2.17 21.04 -1.32
N GLU A 91 -1.85 20.96 -2.62
CA GLU A 91 -1.73 22.15 -3.49
C GLU A 91 -3.05 22.91 -3.62
N GLN A 92 -4.18 22.24 -3.58
CA GLN A 92 -5.51 22.82 -3.69
C GLN A 92 -6.13 23.20 -2.33
N GLY A 93 -5.41 23.04 -1.22
CA GLY A 93 -5.93 23.32 0.13
C GLY A 93 -7.12 22.44 0.53
N GLN A 94 -7.23 21.25 -0.03
CA GLN A 94 -8.28 20.27 0.28
C GLN A 94 -7.93 19.45 1.53
N THR A 95 -8.90 18.64 1.99
CA THR A 95 -8.65 17.65 3.03
C THR A 95 -7.46 16.79 2.64
N PRO A 96 -6.48 16.58 3.53
CA PRO A 96 -5.29 15.76 3.26
C PRO A 96 -5.61 14.37 2.74
N VAL A 97 -4.66 13.77 2.06
CA VAL A 97 -4.72 12.33 1.69
C VAL A 97 -4.89 11.51 2.97
N LYS A 98 -5.83 10.56 2.95
CA LYS A 98 -6.02 9.67 4.10
C LYS A 98 -4.97 8.55 4.04
N GLU A 99 -4.02 8.60 4.95
CA GLU A 99 -2.87 7.71 5.00
C GLU A 99 -3.13 6.52 5.92
N HIS A 100 -2.61 5.37 5.53
CA HIS A 100 -2.67 4.11 6.27
C HIS A 100 -1.33 3.37 6.13
N LEU A 101 -0.93 2.62 7.16
CA LEU A 101 0.23 1.75 7.09
C LEU A 101 -0.19 0.29 6.96
N LEU A 102 0.52 -0.45 6.13
CA LEU A 102 0.45 -1.90 6.04
C LEU A 102 1.85 -2.46 6.31
N LEU A 103 2.03 -3.11 7.45
CA LEU A 103 3.31 -3.75 7.77
C LEU A 103 3.38 -5.11 7.07
N THR A 104 4.51 -5.40 6.46
CA THR A 104 4.75 -6.68 5.77
C THR A 104 6.03 -7.34 6.25
N ARG A 105 6.14 -8.65 6.06
CA ARG A 105 7.27 -9.46 6.51
C ARG A 105 7.49 -9.35 8.03
N TYR A 106 6.39 -9.25 8.76
CA TYR A 106 6.41 -9.10 10.20
C TYR A 106 6.70 -10.44 10.87
N SER A 107 7.54 -10.40 11.90
CA SER A 107 7.84 -11.55 12.75
C SER A 107 7.83 -11.10 14.22
N ALA A 108 6.84 -11.59 14.97
CA ALA A 108 6.71 -11.28 16.39
C ALA A 108 7.94 -11.78 17.18
N ASP A 109 8.49 -12.93 16.82
CA ASP A 109 9.73 -13.47 17.42
C ASP A 109 10.95 -12.54 17.23
N ARG A 110 11.05 -11.86 16.08
CA ARG A 110 12.12 -10.90 15.82
C ARG A 110 11.92 -9.59 16.60
N VAL A 111 10.67 -9.19 16.79
CA VAL A 111 10.34 -8.04 17.66
C VAL A 111 10.72 -8.33 19.11
N GLU A 112 10.37 -9.51 19.63
CA GLU A 112 10.74 -9.92 20.98
C GLU A 112 12.25 -9.94 21.20
N LYS A 113 13.02 -10.35 20.20
CA LYS A 113 14.50 -10.37 20.20
C LYS A 113 15.13 -8.98 20.01
N GLY A 114 14.36 -7.96 19.68
CA GLY A 114 14.86 -6.62 19.36
C GLY A 114 15.48 -6.48 17.96
N ASP A 115 15.25 -7.45 17.06
CA ASP A 115 15.78 -7.46 15.69
C ASP A 115 14.81 -6.82 14.68
N MET A 116 13.61 -6.43 15.13
CA MET A 116 12.56 -5.81 14.33
C MET A 116 11.79 -4.80 15.18
N MET A 117 11.32 -3.72 14.57
CA MET A 117 10.47 -2.75 15.24
C MET A 117 9.07 -3.33 15.50
N SER A 118 8.49 -2.99 16.66
CA SER A 118 7.10 -3.33 16.95
C SER A 118 6.12 -2.47 16.13
N VAL A 119 4.86 -2.88 16.09
CA VAL A 119 3.77 -2.07 15.49
C VAL A 119 3.70 -0.70 16.17
N ALA A 120 3.81 -0.66 17.50
CA ALA A 120 3.75 0.58 18.28
C ALA A 120 4.90 1.54 17.94
N ASP A 121 6.13 1.02 17.79
CA ASP A 121 7.29 1.84 17.40
C ASP A 121 7.08 2.48 16.01
N VAL A 122 6.59 1.70 15.04
CA VAL A 122 6.35 2.21 13.69
C VAL A 122 5.25 3.26 13.69
N GLU A 123 4.13 3.03 14.41
CA GLU A 123 3.05 4.02 14.55
C GLU A 123 3.52 5.30 15.23
N GLU A 124 4.36 5.19 16.27
CA GLU A 124 4.91 6.35 16.99
C GLU A 124 5.81 7.19 16.08
N ILE A 125 6.69 6.54 15.31
CA ILE A 125 7.63 7.24 14.43
C ILE A 125 6.91 7.90 13.25
N LEU A 126 5.98 7.21 12.61
CA LEU A 126 5.33 7.69 11.39
C LEU A 126 4.06 8.51 11.65
N GLY A 127 3.51 8.47 12.86
CA GLY A 127 2.29 9.20 13.22
C GLY A 127 1.03 8.73 12.48
N VAL A 128 1.06 7.57 11.83
CA VAL A 128 -0.03 7.01 11.01
C VAL A 128 -0.43 5.64 11.54
N LYS A 129 -1.72 5.34 11.51
CA LYS A 129 -2.25 4.08 12.02
C LYS A 129 -2.00 2.91 11.07
N VAL A 130 -1.63 1.78 11.64
CA VAL A 130 -1.47 0.50 10.95
C VAL A 130 -2.86 -0.13 10.74
N ILE A 131 -3.18 -0.44 9.50
CA ILE A 131 -4.42 -1.15 9.13
C ILE A 131 -4.22 -2.67 9.00
N GLY A 132 -3.00 -3.14 8.97
CA GLY A 132 -2.72 -4.56 8.88
C GLY A 132 -1.26 -4.91 9.09
N VAL A 133 -1.07 -6.13 9.56
CA VAL A 133 0.24 -6.74 9.76
C VAL A 133 0.23 -8.06 9.01
N ILE A 134 1.07 -8.16 7.99
CA ILE A 134 1.21 -9.36 7.17
C ILE A 134 2.42 -10.14 7.68
N PRO A 135 2.23 -11.33 8.22
CA PRO A 135 3.33 -12.13 8.75
C PRO A 135 4.29 -12.57 7.64
N GLU A 136 5.54 -12.78 8.00
CA GLU A 136 6.51 -13.42 7.13
C GLU A 136 6.14 -14.90 6.99
N GLY A 137 6.00 -15.38 5.74
CA GLY A 137 5.60 -16.75 5.47
C GLY A 137 6.05 -17.23 4.10
N THR A 138 6.30 -18.54 3.99
CA THR A 138 6.69 -19.20 2.73
C THR A 138 5.54 -19.24 1.73
N GLU A 139 4.29 -19.21 2.20
CA GLU A 139 3.08 -19.18 1.37
C GLU A 139 3.00 -17.93 0.51
N VAL A 140 3.46 -16.77 1.00
CA VAL A 140 3.53 -15.52 0.23
C VAL A 140 4.46 -15.68 -0.96
N LEU A 141 5.64 -16.28 -0.74
CA LEU A 141 6.61 -16.52 -1.79
C LEU A 141 6.08 -17.54 -2.81
N SER A 142 5.47 -18.61 -2.34
CA SER A 142 4.86 -19.65 -3.18
C SER A 142 3.73 -19.07 -4.05
N ALA A 143 2.84 -18.28 -3.46
CA ALA A 143 1.76 -17.58 -4.14
C ALA A 143 2.29 -16.64 -5.23
N SER A 144 3.31 -15.84 -4.90
CA SER A 144 3.98 -14.94 -5.85
C SER A 144 4.58 -15.70 -7.03
N ASN A 145 5.28 -16.80 -6.78
CA ASN A 145 5.91 -17.62 -7.83
C ASN A 145 4.88 -18.33 -8.74
N SER A 146 3.71 -18.67 -8.20
CA SER A 146 2.62 -19.27 -8.96
C SER A 146 1.73 -18.27 -9.69
N GLY A 147 1.90 -16.96 -9.42
CA GLY A 147 1.04 -15.91 -9.96
C GLY A 147 -0.39 -15.93 -9.40
N VAL A 148 -0.59 -16.54 -8.24
CA VAL A 148 -1.87 -16.61 -7.53
C VAL A 148 -1.76 -15.74 -6.27
N PRO A 149 -2.61 -14.71 -6.10
CA PRO A 149 -2.57 -13.87 -4.89
C PRO A 149 -2.84 -14.69 -3.62
N VAL A 150 -2.00 -14.53 -2.60
CA VAL A 150 -2.10 -15.27 -1.34
C VAL A 150 -3.42 -15.02 -0.60
N ILE A 151 -4.09 -13.90 -0.83
CA ILE A 151 -5.40 -13.58 -0.26
C ILE A 151 -6.49 -14.58 -0.66
N LEU A 152 -6.28 -15.35 -1.74
CA LEU A 152 -7.20 -16.40 -2.18
C LEU A 152 -7.03 -17.71 -1.41
N ASP A 153 -5.98 -17.82 -0.61
CA ASP A 153 -5.78 -18.94 0.32
C ASP A 153 -6.28 -18.56 1.71
N GLU A 154 -7.51 -18.96 2.02
CA GLU A 154 -8.16 -18.69 3.31
C GLU A 154 -7.48 -19.40 4.48
N GLN A 155 -6.63 -20.40 4.24
CA GLN A 155 -5.89 -21.11 5.27
C GLN A 155 -4.52 -20.47 5.56
N ALA A 156 -4.00 -19.66 4.65
CA ALA A 156 -2.74 -18.96 4.84
C ALA A 156 -2.91 -17.77 5.81
N ASP A 157 -2.04 -17.69 6.79
CA ASP A 157 -2.04 -16.57 7.76
C ASP A 157 -1.92 -15.21 7.06
N ALA A 158 -1.05 -15.11 6.07
CA ALA A 158 -0.93 -13.91 5.25
C ALA A 158 -2.21 -13.61 4.46
N GLY A 159 -2.91 -14.62 3.94
CA GLY A 159 -4.18 -14.46 3.25
C GLY A 159 -5.26 -13.86 4.16
N GLN A 160 -5.38 -14.38 5.39
CA GLN A 160 -6.29 -13.86 6.40
C GLN A 160 -5.91 -12.43 6.82
N ALA A 161 -4.61 -12.15 7.00
CA ALA A 161 -4.11 -10.84 7.36
C ALA A 161 -4.42 -9.77 6.28
N TYR A 162 -4.27 -10.11 4.99
CA TYR A 162 -4.67 -9.23 3.89
C TYR A 162 -6.18 -8.98 3.88
N THR A 163 -7.00 -10.02 4.08
CA THR A 163 -8.47 -9.90 4.15
C THR A 163 -8.89 -8.95 5.27
N ASP A 164 -8.34 -9.11 6.48
CA ASP A 164 -8.62 -8.23 7.60
C ASP A 164 -8.13 -6.79 7.36
N SER A 165 -7.00 -6.63 6.67
CA SER A 165 -6.46 -5.30 6.32
C SER A 165 -7.36 -4.56 5.35
N VAL A 166 -7.87 -5.25 4.33
CA VAL A 166 -8.82 -4.69 3.37
C VAL A 166 -10.13 -4.32 4.06
N ALA A 167 -10.64 -5.19 4.94
CA ALA A 167 -11.86 -4.90 5.72
C ALA A 167 -11.70 -3.60 6.54
N ARG A 168 -10.56 -3.42 7.22
CA ARG A 168 -10.28 -2.17 7.97
C ARG A 168 -10.12 -0.96 7.05
N LEU A 169 -9.49 -1.12 5.88
CA LEU A 169 -9.39 -0.06 4.88
C LEU A 169 -10.77 0.42 4.43
N LEU A 170 -11.74 -0.50 4.33
CA LEU A 170 -13.14 -0.22 3.99
C LEU A 170 -13.96 0.30 5.16
N GLY A 171 -13.41 0.33 6.37
CA GLY A 171 -14.04 0.89 7.57
C GLY A 171 -14.69 -0.14 8.50
N GLU A 172 -14.46 -1.42 8.27
CA GLU A 172 -14.90 -2.47 9.19
C GLU A 172 -13.99 -2.57 10.41
N GLU A 173 -14.54 -2.89 11.56
CA GLU A 173 -13.75 -3.23 12.74
C GLU A 173 -13.33 -4.71 12.67
N ARG A 174 -12.02 -4.96 12.70
CA ARG A 174 -11.43 -6.30 12.74
C ARG A 174 -10.30 -6.33 13.77
N PRO A 175 -10.13 -7.42 14.53
CA PRO A 175 -9.00 -7.55 15.45
C PRO A 175 -7.67 -7.60 14.67
N MET A 176 -6.63 -6.98 15.21
CA MET A 176 -5.29 -7.11 14.66
C MET A 176 -4.74 -8.49 15.05
N ARG A 177 -4.29 -9.26 14.06
CA ARG A 177 -3.70 -10.58 14.25
C ARG A 177 -2.19 -10.54 14.02
N PHE A 178 -1.48 -11.58 14.42
CA PHE A 178 -0.07 -11.82 14.14
C PHE A 178 0.89 -10.76 14.69
N ILE A 179 0.50 -10.04 15.74
CA ILE A 179 1.33 -9.04 16.41
C ILE A 179 2.05 -9.59 17.66
N GLU A 180 1.60 -10.73 18.14
CA GLU A 180 2.19 -11.46 19.28
C GLU A 180 2.75 -12.81 18.80
N PRO A 181 3.79 -13.35 19.49
CA PRO A 181 4.37 -14.67 19.18
C PRO A 181 3.39 -15.82 19.30
#